data_734afa5f9d141c5b5d57514253a9f533
#
_entry.id   734afa5f9d141c5b5d57514253a9f533
#
_cell.length_a   1.000
_cell.length_b   1.000
_cell.length_c   1.000
_cell.angle_alpha   90.00
_cell.angle_beta   90.00
_cell.angle_gamma   90.00
#
_symmetry.space_group_name_H-M   'P 1'
#
loop_
_entity.id
_entity.type
_entity.pdbx_description
1 polymer ?
#
loop_
_entity_poly.entity_id
_entity_poly.type
_entity_poly.pdbx_seq_one_letter_code
_entity_poly.pdbx_strand_id
1 'polypeptide(L)'
;YLFSIRQSYLQLLFKALGLPFLPNFIDGQFKLKTKLSAHDELILLGLVGIDKMKLNTDEKGEDAEYILSYLPTIHQETFTVGASYRHYAGKHVQSVTLSHNYLNNRNIKYLNNDESSEDNLTLRLRSVEQKTTLRFENQTRLGQWTLKEGAEMNYSNYTNQTNQRIFGITSTLSDYRTDLNIFSWG
;
A
#
# COMPACT_ATOMS: atom_id res chain seq x y z
N TYR A 1 21.32 -4.81 11.86
CA TYR A 1 20.13 -5.26 11.12
C TYR A 1 18.91 -5.29 12.03
N LEU A 2 17.74 -5.12 11.45
CA LEU A 2 16.44 -5.29 12.10
C LEU A 2 15.57 -6.10 11.14
N PHE A 3 14.83 -7.06 11.69
CA PHE A 3 13.84 -7.84 10.97
C PHE A 3 12.61 -8.03 11.86
N SER A 4 11.42 -7.90 11.31
CA SER A 4 10.16 -8.12 12.03
C SER A 4 9.10 -8.67 11.07
N ILE A 5 8.34 -9.64 11.55
CA ILE A 5 7.10 -10.11 10.90
C ILE A 5 6.01 -10.05 11.98
N ARG A 6 4.84 -9.55 11.60
CA ARG A 6 3.67 -9.47 12.47
C ARG A 6 2.45 -10.01 11.74
N GLN A 7 1.60 -10.68 12.49
CA GLN A 7 0.29 -11.13 12.01
C GLN A 7 -0.79 -10.66 12.99
N SER A 8 -1.88 -10.14 12.44
CA SER A 8 -3.05 -9.74 13.22
C SER A 8 -3.92 -10.95 13.56
N TYR A 9 -4.43 -10.96 14.78
CA TYR A 9 -5.50 -11.88 15.23
C TYR A 9 -6.85 -11.17 15.37
N LEU A 10 -6.97 -9.98 14.79
CA LEU A 10 -8.13 -9.11 14.94
C LEU A 10 -9.42 -9.75 14.42
N GLN A 11 -9.32 -10.60 13.40
CA GLN A 11 -10.47 -11.34 12.87
C GLN A 11 -11.13 -12.24 13.93
N LEU A 12 -10.36 -12.82 14.89
CA LEU A 12 -10.92 -13.65 15.95
C LEU A 12 -11.72 -12.80 16.95
N LEU A 13 -11.18 -11.64 17.30
CA LEU A 13 -11.87 -10.68 18.17
C LEU A 13 -13.15 -10.16 17.51
N PHE A 14 -13.09 -9.79 16.24
CA PHE A 14 -14.25 -9.27 15.50
C PHE A 14 -15.34 -10.31 15.34
N LYS A 15 -14.95 -11.56 15.08
CA LYS A 15 -15.89 -12.68 15.06
C LYS A 15 -16.56 -12.91 16.44
N ALA A 16 -15.77 -12.85 17.52
CA ALA A 16 -16.30 -13.00 18.89
C ALA A 16 -17.23 -11.86 19.32
N LEU A 17 -17.04 -10.66 18.75
CA LEU A 17 -17.90 -9.49 18.98
C LEU A 17 -19.13 -9.42 18.05
N GLY A 18 -19.32 -10.42 17.17
CA GLY A 18 -20.44 -10.43 16.22
C GLY A 18 -20.36 -9.35 15.15
N LEU A 19 -19.15 -8.97 14.71
CA LEU A 19 -19.00 -7.95 13.68
C LEU A 19 -19.14 -8.56 12.28
N PRO A 20 -19.78 -7.85 11.34
CA PRO A 20 -20.05 -8.35 9.99
C PRO A 20 -18.83 -8.34 9.05
N PHE A 21 -17.64 -7.99 9.53
CA PHE A 21 -16.41 -7.99 8.77
C PHE A 21 -15.22 -8.49 9.59
N LEU A 22 -14.30 -9.20 8.93
CA LEU A 22 -13.21 -9.94 9.56
C LEU A 22 -11.86 -9.49 8.95
N PRO A 23 -11.20 -8.46 9.53
CA PRO A 23 -9.90 -8.00 9.07
C PRO A 23 -8.80 -8.98 9.47
N ASN A 24 -7.89 -9.23 8.55
CA ASN A 24 -6.67 -10.00 8.75
C ASN A 24 -5.53 -9.30 8.01
N PHE A 25 -4.44 -9.01 8.71
CA PHE A 25 -3.27 -8.42 8.09
C PHE A 25 -1.99 -9.07 8.57
N ILE A 26 -1.06 -9.17 7.63
CA ILE A 26 0.30 -9.64 7.85
C ILE A 26 1.22 -8.54 7.35
N ASP A 27 2.18 -8.15 8.15
CA ASP A 27 3.21 -7.20 7.74
C ASP A 27 4.61 -7.71 8.10
N GLY A 28 5.57 -7.30 7.27
CA GLY A 28 6.97 -7.60 7.46
C GLY A 28 7.83 -6.39 7.16
N GLN A 29 8.94 -6.28 7.86
CA GLN A 29 9.92 -5.24 7.60
C GLN A 29 11.33 -5.73 7.86
N PHE A 30 12.27 -5.19 7.07
CA PHE A 30 13.68 -5.36 7.35
C PHE A 30 14.44 -4.04 7.16
N LYS A 31 15.51 -3.88 7.91
CA LYS A 31 16.48 -2.81 7.74
C LYS A 31 17.87 -3.38 7.95
N LEU A 32 18.71 -3.21 6.94
CA LEU A 32 20.12 -3.50 7.03
C LEU A 32 20.89 -2.19 6.94
N LYS A 33 21.80 -1.96 7.86
CA LYS A 33 22.74 -0.85 7.84
C LYS A 33 24.15 -1.43 7.92
N THR A 34 24.99 -1.11 6.93
CA THR A 34 26.38 -1.58 6.88
C THR A 34 27.32 -0.45 6.52
N LYS A 35 28.52 -0.47 7.11
CA LYS A 35 29.63 0.40 6.70
C LYS A 35 30.39 -0.31 5.58
N LEU A 36 30.52 0.34 4.44
CA LEU A 36 31.30 -0.15 3.31
C LEU A 36 32.77 0.25 3.45
N SER A 37 33.00 1.44 4.05
CA SER A 37 34.34 1.96 4.35
C SER A 37 34.29 2.85 5.61
N ALA A 38 35.39 3.51 5.94
CA ALA A 38 35.44 4.52 7.00
C ALA A 38 34.53 5.74 6.71
N HIS A 39 34.23 5.99 5.43
CA HIS A 39 33.47 7.15 4.96
C HIS A 39 32.17 6.80 4.26
N ASP A 40 31.86 5.51 4.08
CA ASP A 40 30.74 5.05 3.29
C ASP A 40 29.81 4.13 4.06
N GLU A 41 28.53 4.38 3.95
CA GLU A 41 27.47 3.64 4.60
C GLU A 41 26.36 3.29 3.61
N LEU A 42 25.90 2.05 3.66
CA LEU A 42 24.73 1.59 2.90
C LEU A 42 23.63 1.18 3.86
N ILE A 43 22.42 1.68 3.57
CA ILE A 43 21.19 1.31 4.27
C ILE A 43 20.26 0.68 3.25
N LEU A 44 19.76 -0.52 3.55
CA LEU A 44 18.70 -1.19 2.81
C LEU A 44 17.46 -1.28 3.69
N LEU A 45 16.31 -1.01 3.10
CA LEU A 45 15.00 -1.06 3.77
C LEU A 45 14.02 -1.85 2.91
N GLY A 46 13.19 -2.65 3.56
CA GLY A 46 12.02 -3.28 2.95
C GLY A 46 10.85 -3.32 3.91
N LEU A 47 9.67 -3.05 3.37
CA LEU A 47 8.38 -3.14 4.04
C LEU A 47 7.44 -3.94 3.13
N VAL A 48 6.64 -4.82 3.70
CA VAL A 48 5.60 -5.57 3.00
C VAL A 48 4.37 -5.64 3.89
N GLY A 49 3.19 -5.51 3.29
CA GLY A 49 1.90 -5.66 3.97
C GLY A 49 0.90 -6.39 3.08
N ILE A 50 0.12 -7.27 3.68
CA ILE A 50 -1.01 -7.95 3.05
C ILE A 50 -2.20 -7.78 3.97
N ASP A 51 -3.21 -7.03 3.50
CA ASP A 51 -4.44 -6.76 4.22
C ASP A 51 -5.60 -7.45 3.51
N LYS A 52 -6.38 -8.21 4.28
CA LYS A 52 -7.58 -8.89 3.79
C LYS A 52 -8.73 -8.58 4.72
N MET A 53 -9.84 -8.17 4.16
CA MET A 53 -11.10 -8.04 4.88
C MET A 53 -12.14 -8.95 4.22
N LYS A 54 -12.58 -9.96 4.94
CA LYS A 54 -13.67 -10.85 4.55
C LYS A 54 -14.96 -10.38 5.20
N LEU A 55 -16.10 -10.69 4.57
CA LEU A 55 -17.40 -10.48 5.16
C LEU A 55 -17.73 -11.68 6.06
N ASN A 56 -18.41 -11.40 7.19
CA ASN A 56 -18.95 -12.39 8.11
C ASN A 56 -20.47 -12.48 7.87
N THR A 57 -20.85 -13.25 6.87
CA THR A 57 -22.26 -13.40 6.45
C THR A 57 -23.10 -14.26 7.39
N ASP A 58 -22.49 -14.86 8.42
CA ASP A 58 -23.18 -15.61 9.46
C ASP A 58 -23.88 -14.70 10.47
N GLU A 59 -23.41 -13.46 10.61
CA GLU A 59 -24.01 -12.48 11.52
C GLU A 59 -25.37 -12.00 11.00
N LYS A 60 -26.32 -11.93 11.93
CA LYS A 60 -27.71 -11.53 11.68
C LYS A 60 -28.07 -10.31 12.51
N GLY A 61 -29.01 -9.54 12.02
CA GLY A 61 -29.50 -8.32 12.64
C GLY A 61 -29.49 -7.15 11.67
N GLU A 62 -30.35 -6.17 11.88
CA GLU A 62 -30.54 -5.04 10.96
C GLU A 62 -29.23 -4.29 10.66
N ASP A 63 -28.43 -4.01 11.69
CA ASP A 63 -27.15 -3.32 11.52
C ASP A 63 -26.13 -4.16 10.73
N ALA A 64 -26.04 -5.47 11.02
CA ALA A 64 -25.14 -6.37 10.32
C ALA A 64 -25.54 -6.53 8.85
N GLU A 65 -26.83 -6.75 8.58
CA GLU A 65 -27.37 -6.87 7.23
C GLU A 65 -27.18 -5.56 6.43
N TYR A 66 -27.41 -4.42 7.07
CA TYR A 66 -27.15 -3.12 6.45
C TYR A 66 -25.68 -2.96 6.04
N ILE A 67 -24.73 -3.23 6.95
CA ILE A 67 -23.29 -3.16 6.64
C ILE A 67 -22.93 -4.16 5.55
N LEU A 68 -23.40 -5.40 5.63
CA LEU A 68 -23.15 -6.45 4.64
C LEU A 68 -23.74 -6.11 3.26
N SER A 69 -24.78 -5.27 3.19
CA SER A 69 -25.38 -4.89 1.91
C SER A 69 -24.45 -4.06 1.01
N TYR A 70 -23.63 -3.20 1.59
CA TYR A 70 -22.75 -2.28 0.82
C TYR A 70 -21.25 -2.56 0.94
N LEU A 71 -20.80 -3.23 2.02
CA LEU A 71 -19.38 -3.44 2.25
C LEU A 71 -18.80 -4.47 1.27
N PRO A 72 -17.72 -4.17 0.51
CA PRO A 72 -17.04 -5.14 -0.33
C PRO A 72 -16.06 -6.01 0.48
N THR A 73 -15.66 -7.14 -0.09
CA THR A 73 -14.41 -7.80 0.32
C THR A 73 -13.23 -6.99 -0.17
N ILE A 74 -12.18 -6.87 0.66
CA ILE A 74 -10.99 -6.09 0.35
C ILE A 74 -9.77 -6.99 0.41
N HIS A 75 -8.89 -6.86 -0.60
CA HIS A 75 -7.57 -7.46 -0.61
C HIS A 75 -6.55 -6.43 -1.07
N GLN A 76 -5.65 -6.06 -0.19
CA GLN A 76 -4.60 -5.10 -0.45
C GLN A 76 -3.24 -5.73 -0.23
N GLU A 77 -2.33 -5.50 -1.19
CA GLU A 77 -0.93 -5.92 -1.13
C GLU A 77 -0.06 -4.69 -1.33
N THR A 78 0.88 -4.48 -0.44
CA THR A 78 1.82 -3.37 -0.55
C THR A 78 3.24 -3.82 -0.28
N PHE A 79 4.19 -3.26 -1.00
CA PHE A 79 5.59 -3.34 -0.60
C PHE A 79 6.32 -2.03 -0.90
N THR A 80 7.34 -1.77 -0.10
CA THR A 80 8.29 -0.69 -0.32
C THR A 80 9.68 -1.24 -0.14
N VAL A 81 10.55 -0.99 -1.10
CA VAL A 81 11.98 -1.31 -0.99
C VAL A 81 12.79 -0.06 -1.26
N GLY A 82 13.91 0.09 -0.57
CA GLY A 82 14.77 1.24 -0.74
C GLY A 82 16.21 0.96 -0.36
N ALA A 83 17.11 1.68 -1.03
CA ALA A 83 18.53 1.71 -0.74
C ALA A 83 18.99 3.16 -0.58
N SER A 84 19.73 3.46 0.47
CA SER A 84 20.34 4.77 0.70
C SER A 84 21.84 4.58 0.91
N TYR A 85 22.63 5.18 0.01
CA TYR A 85 24.07 5.28 0.15
C TYR A 85 24.41 6.63 0.76
N ARG A 86 25.31 6.65 1.76
CA ARG A 86 25.82 7.87 2.41
C ARG A 86 27.32 7.92 2.34
N HIS A 87 27.83 9.10 1.98
CA HIS A 87 29.25 9.40 1.97
C HIS A 87 29.55 10.54 2.95
N TYR A 88 30.54 10.34 3.81
CA TYR A 88 30.98 11.29 4.83
C TYR A 88 32.33 11.90 4.42
N ALA A 89 32.34 13.16 4.01
CA ALA A 89 33.51 13.88 3.53
C ALA A 89 33.76 15.14 4.38
N GLY A 90 34.44 15.00 5.50
CA GLY A 90 34.78 16.10 6.40
C GLY A 90 33.53 16.82 6.95
N LYS A 91 33.21 17.99 6.43
CA LYS A 91 32.05 18.81 6.84
C LYS A 91 30.76 18.42 6.10
N HIS A 92 30.85 17.55 5.09
CA HIS A 92 29.77 17.18 4.19
C HIS A 92 29.27 15.78 4.49
N VAL A 93 27.95 15.60 4.43
CA VAL A 93 27.30 14.29 4.40
C VAL A 93 26.42 14.28 3.16
N GLN A 94 26.79 13.46 2.19
CA GLN A 94 26.04 13.29 0.95
C GLN A 94 25.26 11.99 1.00
N SER A 95 24.04 11.99 0.49
CA SER A 95 23.26 10.76 0.37
C SER A 95 22.52 10.68 -0.96
N VAL A 96 22.48 9.47 -1.50
CA VAL A 96 21.65 9.12 -2.65
C VAL A 96 20.72 8.01 -2.21
N THR A 97 19.42 8.21 -2.39
CA THR A 97 18.40 7.25 -2.02
C THR A 97 17.56 6.89 -3.24
N LEU A 98 17.45 5.60 -3.51
CA LEU A 98 16.51 5.03 -4.49
C LEU A 98 15.49 4.20 -3.75
N SER A 99 14.21 4.43 -4.02
CA SER A 99 13.12 3.64 -3.45
C SER A 99 12.04 3.34 -4.48
N HIS A 100 11.36 2.21 -4.27
CA HIS A 100 10.21 1.81 -5.07
C HIS A 100 9.09 1.35 -4.12
N ASN A 101 7.90 1.90 -4.37
CA ASN A 101 6.68 1.55 -3.68
C ASN A 101 5.69 0.92 -4.66
N TYR A 102 4.99 -0.11 -4.22
CA TYR A 102 3.94 -0.80 -4.94
C TYR A 102 2.73 -1.01 -4.04
N LEU A 103 1.55 -0.70 -4.54
CA LEU A 103 0.26 -0.96 -3.91
C LEU A 103 -0.68 -1.58 -4.93
N ASN A 104 -1.28 -2.72 -4.61
CA ASN A 104 -2.35 -3.35 -5.38
C ASN A 104 -3.57 -3.51 -4.47
N ASN A 105 -4.65 -2.84 -4.81
CA ASN A 105 -5.90 -2.86 -4.08
C ASN A 105 -6.99 -3.50 -4.93
N ARG A 106 -7.74 -4.45 -4.36
CA ARG A 106 -8.85 -5.16 -5.00
C ARG A 106 -10.06 -5.15 -4.08
N ASN A 107 -11.17 -4.66 -4.60
CA ASN A 107 -12.45 -4.65 -3.91
C ASN A 107 -13.46 -5.41 -4.76
N ILE A 108 -14.17 -6.35 -4.14
CA ILE A 108 -15.16 -7.17 -4.84
C ILE A 108 -16.45 -7.18 -4.01
N LYS A 109 -17.56 -6.94 -4.69
CA LYS A 109 -18.91 -7.00 -4.09
C LYS A 109 -19.83 -7.77 -5.00
N TYR A 110 -20.58 -8.69 -4.41
CA TYR A 110 -21.69 -9.39 -5.05
C TYR A 110 -23.03 -8.97 -4.43
N LEU A 111 -24.08 -9.03 -5.22
CA LEU A 111 -25.44 -8.80 -4.77
C LEU A 111 -25.79 -9.84 -3.69
N ASN A 112 -26.32 -9.37 -2.56
CA ASN A 112 -26.63 -10.20 -1.38
C ASN A 112 -25.45 -11.05 -0.87
N ASN A 113 -24.21 -10.69 -1.24
CA ASN A 113 -22.99 -11.45 -0.97
C ASN A 113 -22.97 -12.86 -1.58
N ASP A 114 -23.76 -13.08 -2.63
CA ASP A 114 -23.84 -14.38 -3.33
C ASP A 114 -22.78 -14.44 -4.43
N GLU A 115 -21.70 -15.16 -4.16
CA GLU A 115 -20.56 -15.37 -5.06
C GLU A 115 -20.76 -16.54 -6.04
N SER A 116 -21.96 -17.16 -6.06
CA SER A 116 -22.22 -18.35 -6.87
C SER A 116 -22.26 -18.08 -8.39
N SER A 117 -22.51 -16.82 -8.79
CA SER A 117 -22.57 -16.39 -10.19
C SER A 117 -21.90 -15.04 -10.43
N GLU A 118 -21.20 -14.88 -11.54
CA GLU A 118 -20.69 -13.58 -12.02
C GLU A 118 -21.84 -12.60 -12.35
N ASP A 119 -23.05 -13.08 -12.58
CA ASP A 119 -24.22 -12.21 -12.78
C ASP A 119 -24.58 -11.42 -11.52
N ASN A 120 -24.19 -11.92 -10.35
CA ASN A 120 -24.37 -11.23 -9.06
C ASN A 120 -23.27 -10.20 -8.80
N LEU A 121 -22.24 -10.11 -9.65
CA LEU A 121 -21.17 -9.13 -9.45
C LEU A 121 -21.70 -7.70 -9.58
N THR A 122 -21.58 -6.91 -8.51
CA THR A 122 -21.97 -5.49 -8.48
C THR A 122 -20.78 -4.55 -8.58
N LEU A 123 -19.64 -4.96 -8.01
CA LEU A 123 -18.41 -4.17 -8.04
C LEU A 123 -17.20 -5.11 -8.11
N ARG A 124 -16.33 -4.85 -9.08
CA ARG A 124 -14.96 -5.35 -9.11
C ARG A 124 -14.04 -4.18 -9.42
N LEU A 125 -13.28 -3.77 -8.43
CA LEU A 125 -12.27 -2.73 -8.56
C LEU A 125 -10.89 -3.34 -8.36
N ARG A 126 -9.97 -3.00 -9.24
CA ARG A 126 -8.54 -3.24 -9.06
C ARG A 126 -7.78 -1.96 -9.38
N SER A 127 -7.03 -1.46 -8.41
CA SER A 127 -6.09 -0.36 -8.64
C SER A 127 -4.67 -0.79 -8.29
N VAL A 128 -3.73 -0.36 -9.11
CA VAL A 128 -2.30 -0.57 -8.88
C VAL A 128 -1.62 0.79 -8.90
N GLU A 129 -0.89 1.07 -7.85
CA GLU A 129 -0.07 2.28 -7.73
C GLU A 129 1.39 1.88 -7.58
N GLN A 130 2.25 2.52 -8.35
CA GLN A 130 3.70 2.34 -8.28
C GLN A 130 4.36 3.71 -8.22
N LYS A 131 5.36 3.85 -7.37
CA LYS A 131 6.17 5.08 -7.29
C LYS A 131 7.62 4.71 -7.11
N THR A 132 8.46 5.22 -8.02
CA THR A 132 9.92 5.16 -7.90
C THR A 132 10.44 6.56 -7.58
N THR A 133 11.26 6.68 -6.54
CA THR A 133 11.84 7.94 -6.10
C THR A 133 13.35 7.83 -6.11
N LEU A 134 14.01 8.78 -6.77
CA LEU A 134 15.44 9.02 -6.66
C LEU A 134 15.65 10.35 -5.95
N ARG A 135 16.38 10.35 -4.83
CA ARG A 135 16.64 11.53 -4.01
C ARG A 135 18.13 11.69 -3.74
N PHE A 136 18.63 12.89 -3.97
CA PHE A 136 19.97 13.33 -3.57
C PHE A 136 19.84 14.36 -2.44
N GLU A 137 20.67 14.25 -1.41
CA GLU A 137 20.78 15.24 -0.34
C GLU A 137 22.24 15.48 0.00
N ASN A 138 22.58 16.74 0.24
CA ASN A 138 23.86 17.15 0.79
C ASN A 138 23.64 17.99 2.05
N GLN A 139 24.34 17.63 3.12
CA GLN A 139 24.33 18.37 4.36
C GLN A 139 25.74 18.87 4.64
N THR A 140 25.89 20.20 4.80
CA THR A 140 27.17 20.87 5.05
C THR A 140 27.14 21.55 6.40
N ARG A 141 28.12 21.27 7.26
CA ARG A 141 28.28 21.95 8.55
C ARG A 141 29.19 23.19 8.37
N LEU A 142 28.66 24.38 8.70
CA LEU A 142 29.31 25.69 8.59
C LEU A 142 29.34 26.35 9.98
N GLY A 143 30.31 25.97 10.82
CA GLY A 143 30.38 26.41 12.21
C GLY A 143 29.19 25.94 13.02
N GLN A 144 28.38 26.88 13.51
CA GLN A 144 27.13 26.59 14.23
C GLN A 144 25.91 26.35 13.30
N TRP A 145 26.06 26.58 12.00
CA TRP A 145 25.00 26.41 11.00
C TRP A 145 25.10 25.05 10.33
N THR A 146 23.97 24.53 9.91
CA THR A 146 23.88 23.35 9.06
C THR A 146 23.04 23.69 7.85
N LEU A 147 23.68 23.69 6.65
CA LEU A 147 22.99 23.84 5.39
C LEU A 147 22.57 22.45 4.89
N LYS A 148 21.33 22.33 4.44
CA LYS A 148 20.79 21.13 3.78
C LYS A 148 20.25 21.55 2.42
N GLU A 149 20.65 20.81 1.41
CA GLU A 149 20.23 21.01 0.02
C GLU A 149 19.99 19.65 -0.62
N GLY A 150 19.14 19.58 -1.62
CA GLY A 150 18.84 18.31 -2.28
C GLY A 150 17.96 18.49 -3.49
N ALA A 151 17.76 17.37 -4.17
CA ALA A 151 16.85 17.25 -5.30
C ALA A 151 16.16 15.88 -5.26
N GLU A 152 14.93 15.84 -5.72
CA GLU A 152 14.13 14.62 -5.79
C GLU A 152 13.47 14.47 -7.16
N MET A 153 13.47 13.26 -7.68
CA MET A 153 12.76 12.88 -8.90
C MET A 153 11.83 11.72 -8.59
N ASN A 154 10.59 11.83 -9.03
CA ASN A 154 9.57 10.81 -8.83
C ASN A 154 8.98 10.39 -10.17
N TYR A 155 8.83 9.09 -10.36
CA TYR A 155 8.01 8.50 -11.40
C TYR A 155 6.91 7.69 -10.75
N SER A 156 5.66 8.03 -11.04
CA SER A 156 4.48 7.34 -10.52
C SER A 156 3.64 6.80 -11.68
N ASN A 157 3.18 5.57 -11.54
CA ASN A 157 2.19 4.96 -12.42
C ASN A 157 0.97 4.55 -11.59
N TYR A 158 -0.20 4.90 -12.07
CA TYR A 158 -1.47 4.50 -11.48
C TYR A 158 -2.34 3.86 -12.55
N THR A 159 -2.78 2.63 -12.30
CA THR A 159 -3.76 1.94 -13.13
C THR A 159 -5.00 1.62 -12.31
N ASN A 160 -6.17 1.81 -12.89
CA ASN A 160 -7.45 1.43 -12.30
C ASN A 160 -8.29 0.69 -13.33
N GLN A 161 -8.91 -0.39 -12.90
CA GLN A 161 -9.96 -1.07 -13.63
C GLN A 161 -11.14 -1.27 -12.67
N THR A 162 -12.28 -0.71 -13.02
CA THR A 162 -13.52 -0.81 -12.25
C THR A 162 -14.63 -1.35 -13.12
N ASN A 163 -15.18 -2.48 -12.72
CA ASN A 163 -16.41 -3.03 -13.30
C ASN A 163 -17.51 -2.83 -12.27
N GLN A 164 -18.56 -2.11 -12.63
CA GLN A 164 -19.68 -1.79 -11.73
C GLN A 164 -21.02 -1.99 -12.44
N ARG A 165 -21.95 -2.60 -11.73
CA ARG A 165 -23.36 -2.78 -12.15
C ARG A 165 -24.25 -1.98 -11.21
N ILE A 166 -25.11 -1.14 -11.80
CA ILE A 166 -26.08 -0.35 -11.07
C ILE A 166 -27.46 -0.95 -11.37
N PHE A 167 -28.02 -1.66 -10.39
CA PHE A 167 -29.34 -2.25 -10.50
C PHE A 167 -30.43 -1.17 -10.50
N GLY A 168 -31.45 -1.34 -11.35
CA GLY A 168 -32.56 -0.38 -11.51
C GLY A 168 -32.33 0.70 -12.58
N ILE A 169 -31.09 0.95 -13.00
CA ILE A 169 -30.76 1.90 -14.07
C ILE A 169 -30.33 1.14 -15.33
N THR A 170 -29.45 0.17 -15.16
CA THR A 170 -28.95 -0.70 -16.23
C THR A 170 -28.52 -2.05 -15.64
N SER A 171 -28.83 -3.12 -16.36
CA SER A 171 -28.33 -4.45 -16.01
C SER A 171 -26.92 -4.71 -16.55
N THR A 172 -26.35 -3.76 -17.30
CA THR A 172 -25.05 -3.91 -17.93
C THR A 172 -23.94 -3.55 -16.94
N LEU A 173 -22.89 -4.39 -16.92
CA LEU A 173 -21.67 -4.10 -16.18
C LEU A 173 -20.89 -2.99 -16.91
N SER A 174 -20.72 -1.85 -16.26
CA SER A 174 -19.88 -0.76 -16.78
C SER A 174 -18.41 -1.08 -16.52
N ASP A 175 -17.57 -0.95 -17.56
CA ASP A 175 -16.11 -1.11 -17.47
C ASP A 175 -15.45 0.27 -17.57
N TYR A 176 -14.74 0.67 -16.52
CA TYR A 176 -13.98 1.90 -16.48
C TYR A 176 -12.51 1.59 -16.26
N ARG A 177 -11.64 2.17 -17.10
CA ARG A 177 -10.19 2.00 -17.03
C ARG A 177 -9.47 3.33 -17.01
N THR A 178 -8.47 3.45 -16.17
CA THR A 178 -7.56 4.59 -16.11
C THR A 178 -6.13 4.10 -16.07
N ASP A 179 -5.25 4.75 -16.83
CA ASP A 179 -3.80 4.57 -16.77
C ASP A 179 -3.16 5.96 -16.77
N LEU A 180 -2.45 6.29 -15.69
CA LEU A 180 -1.82 7.58 -15.48
C LEU A 180 -0.34 7.39 -15.18
N ASN A 181 0.51 8.15 -15.89
CA ASN A 181 1.93 8.22 -15.66
C ASN A 181 2.29 9.66 -15.28
N ILE A 182 2.92 9.83 -14.13
CA ILE A 182 3.26 11.14 -13.58
C ILE A 182 4.75 11.18 -13.30
N PHE A 183 5.42 12.19 -13.86
CA PHE A 183 6.79 12.52 -13.53
C PHE A 183 6.82 13.84 -12.78
N SER A 184 7.50 13.90 -11.64
CA SER A 184 7.68 15.13 -10.86
C SER A 184 9.10 15.26 -10.34
N TRP A 185 9.55 16.48 -10.13
CA TRP A 185 10.86 16.81 -9.60
C TRP A 185 10.75 18.01 -8.66
N GLY A 186 11.67 18.11 -7.72
CA GLY A 186 11.75 19.18 -6.72
C GLY A 186 13.13 19.27 -6.08
#